data_3486e8b3f1ea3297319a96c9aa25e626
#
_entry.id   3486e8b3f1ea3297319a96c9aa25e626
#
_cell.length_a   1.000
_cell.length_b   1.000
_cell.length_c   1.000
_cell.angle_alpha   90.00
_cell.angle_beta   90.00
_cell.angle_gamma   90.00
#
_symmetry.space_group_name_H-M   'P 1'
#
loop_
_entity.id
_entity.type
_entity.pdbx_description
1 polymer ?
#
loop_
_entity_poly.entity_id
_entity_poly.type
_entity_poly.pdbx_seq_one_letter_code
_entity_poly.pdbx_strand_id
1 'polypeptide(L)'
;MSFANPGYLFLLLLLIPIVGWYIWKLHNTRAAVQLSSTASLARQPKSLRIWLIHVPFILHVAIVALLSLALARPQMSNRWQSESTEGIDIMMALDISGTMLGEDLKPNRLEAAKAVATEFVLSRPNDQIGLVVFAGESFTQCPLTTDHAVLVNLFQSVKFGMIEDGTAIGLGLANAVNRMKDSPTKSKVVILLTDGSNNRGDIDPQTAAEIAKTFNIRVYAIGVGSYSQEVRVPMHTPYGVQYGTMSSEFDETTLRNIAQLTGG
;
A
#
# COMPACT_ATOMS: atom_id res chain seq x y z
N MET A 1 21.91 -12.29 -1.05
CA MET A 1 21.63 -13.71 -0.73
C MET A 1 21.77 -13.88 0.76
N SER A 2 20.74 -14.30 1.44
CA SER A 2 20.76 -14.65 2.87
C SER A 2 20.60 -16.17 3.02
N PHE A 3 21.26 -16.74 4.02
CA PHE A 3 21.09 -18.16 4.33
C PHE A 3 20.09 -18.28 5.48
N ALA A 4 19.10 -19.17 5.37
CA ALA A 4 18.14 -19.39 6.44
C ALA A 4 18.82 -19.99 7.69
N ASN A 5 19.80 -20.86 7.47
CA ASN A 5 20.52 -21.56 8.54
C ASN A 5 22.03 -21.53 8.28
N PRO A 6 22.73 -20.41 8.59
CA PRO A 6 24.16 -20.27 8.29
C PRO A 6 25.04 -21.26 9.09
N GLY A 7 24.54 -21.82 10.19
CA GLY A 7 25.25 -22.79 11.00
C GLY A 7 25.65 -24.07 10.26
N TYR A 8 24.88 -24.49 9.25
CA TYR A 8 25.23 -25.67 8.45
C TYR A 8 26.46 -25.48 7.52
N LEU A 9 26.89 -24.24 7.29
CA LEU A 9 28.12 -23.97 6.55
C LEU A 9 29.35 -24.44 7.33
N PHE A 10 29.26 -24.57 8.67
CA PHE A 10 30.36 -25.17 9.46
C PHE A 10 30.61 -26.64 9.12
N LEU A 11 29.67 -27.37 8.52
CA LEU A 11 29.88 -28.71 8.02
C LEU A 11 30.94 -28.78 6.90
N LEU A 12 31.18 -27.68 6.19
CA LEU A 12 32.28 -27.60 5.23
C LEU A 12 33.65 -27.73 5.88
N LEU A 13 33.80 -27.37 7.16
CA LEU A 13 35.05 -27.60 7.92
C LEU A 13 35.37 -29.08 8.07
N LEU A 14 34.37 -29.96 8.05
CA LEU A 14 34.56 -31.41 8.07
C LEU A 14 35.28 -31.95 6.82
N LEU A 15 35.28 -31.18 5.72
CA LEU A 15 36.03 -31.55 4.52
C LEU A 15 37.55 -31.51 4.74
N ILE A 16 38.06 -30.67 5.65
CA ILE A 16 39.50 -30.52 5.92
C ILE A 16 40.11 -31.83 6.44
N PRO A 17 39.57 -32.46 7.50
CA PRO A 17 40.10 -33.72 7.97
C PRO A 17 39.91 -34.89 6.97
N ILE A 18 38.81 -34.88 6.20
CA ILE A 18 38.53 -35.89 5.16
C ILE A 18 39.59 -35.83 4.06
N VAL A 19 39.90 -34.62 3.56
CA VAL A 19 40.92 -34.40 2.54
C VAL A 19 42.30 -34.73 3.10
N GLY A 20 42.59 -34.28 4.34
CA GLY A 20 43.84 -34.58 5.02
C GLY A 20 44.09 -36.10 5.19
N TRP A 21 43.04 -36.85 5.60
CA TRP A 21 43.11 -38.30 5.73
C TRP A 21 43.35 -39.00 4.38
N TYR A 22 42.72 -38.50 3.32
CA TYR A 22 42.89 -39.02 1.97
C TYR A 22 44.30 -38.80 1.45
N ILE A 23 44.88 -37.63 1.65
CA ILE A 23 46.30 -37.35 1.28
C ILE A 23 47.25 -38.22 2.08
N TRP A 24 47.01 -38.35 3.40
CA TRP A 24 47.81 -39.19 4.27
C TRP A 24 47.77 -40.65 3.83
N LYS A 25 46.60 -41.18 3.49
CA LYS A 25 46.40 -42.53 2.96
C LYS A 25 47.16 -42.75 1.64
N LEU A 26 47.11 -41.77 0.73
CA LEU A 26 47.86 -41.82 -0.54
C LEU A 26 49.36 -41.90 -0.35
N HIS A 27 49.91 -41.28 0.69
CA HIS A 27 51.32 -41.31 1.00
C HIS A 27 51.75 -42.60 1.72
N ASN A 28 50.89 -43.09 2.62
CA ASN A 28 51.27 -44.21 3.48
C ASN A 28 50.86 -45.60 2.95
N THR A 29 49.93 -45.69 2.02
CA THR A 29 49.44 -46.95 1.48
C THR A 29 50.10 -47.22 0.10
N ARG A 30 51.40 -47.33 0.05
CA ARG A 30 52.11 -47.84 -1.15
C ARG A 30 52.34 -49.34 -1.01
N ALA A 31 51.52 -50.12 -1.75
CA ALA A 31 51.89 -51.55 -1.93
C ALA A 31 53.18 -51.64 -2.74
N ALA A 32 54.25 -52.01 -2.08
CA ALA A 32 55.52 -52.22 -2.75
C ALA A 32 55.60 -53.67 -3.29
N VAL A 33 55.53 -53.76 -4.59
CA VAL A 33 55.81 -55.05 -5.26
C VAL A 33 57.28 -55.04 -5.63
N GLN A 34 58.03 -56.00 -5.11
CA GLN A 34 59.45 -56.19 -5.46
C GLN A 34 59.58 -56.78 -6.86
N LEU A 35 59.99 -55.93 -7.81
CA LEU A 35 60.25 -56.32 -9.19
C LEU A 35 61.76 -56.27 -9.48
N SER A 36 62.30 -57.28 -10.13
CA SER A 36 63.71 -57.39 -10.44
C SER A 36 64.20 -56.33 -11.44
N SER A 37 63.31 -55.70 -12.22
CA SER A 37 63.60 -54.59 -13.14
C SER A 37 62.37 -53.75 -13.41
N THR A 38 62.47 -52.42 -13.23
CA THR A 38 61.40 -51.45 -13.49
C THR A 38 61.60 -50.75 -14.82
N ALA A 39 62.64 -51.07 -15.60
CA ALA A 39 62.99 -50.33 -16.81
C ALA A 39 61.88 -50.36 -17.93
N SER A 40 61.12 -51.44 -18.00
CA SER A 40 60.05 -51.63 -18.97
C SER A 40 58.76 -50.92 -18.56
N LEU A 41 58.50 -50.76 -17.26
CA LEU A 41 57.34 -50.08 -16.73
C LEU A 41 57.46 -48.51 -16.73
N ALA A 42 58.71 -48.03 -16.63
CA ALA A 42 58.97 -46.58 -16.59
C ALA A 42 58.69 -45.89 -17.93
N ARG A 43 58.55 -46.59 -19.04
CA ARG A 43 58.29 -46.09 -20.38
C ARG A 43 56.79 -46.07 -20.78
N GLN A 44 55.92 -46.60 -19.92
CA GLN A 44 54.48 -46.60 -20.28
C GLN A 44 53.81 -45.25 -20.01
N PRO A 45 52.98 -44.77 -20.95
CA PRO A 45 52.22 -43.54 -20.74
C PRO A 45 51.29 -43.69 -19.55
N LYS A 46 51.20 -42.68 -18.70
CA LYS A 46 50.23 -42.64 -17.57
C LYS A 46 48.85 -42.89 -18.08
N SER A 47 48.25 -44.05 -17.81
CA SER A 47 46.92 -44.40 -18.25
C SER A 47 45.86 -43.50 -17.55
N LEU A 48 44.84 -43.11 -18.29
CA LEU A 48 43.64 -42.43 -17.77
C LEU A 48 43.05 -43.12 -16.53
N ARG A 49 43.26 -44.44 -16.43
CA ARG A 49 42.80 -45.27 -15.31
C ARG A 49 43.41 -44.86 -13.97
N ILE A 50 44.64 -44.31 -13.95
CA ILE A 50 45.30 -43.82 -12.74
C ILE A 50 44.62 -42.53 -12.26
N TRP A 51 44.12 -41.73 -13.17
CA TRP A 51 43.38 -40.48 -12.85
C TRP A 51 41.96 -40.77 -12.35
N LEU A 52 41.30 -41.80 -12.90
CA LEU A 52 39.96 -42.25 -12.53
C LEU A 52 39.86 -42.77 -11.09
N ILE A 53 40.99 -43.19 -10.47
CA ILE A 53 41.05 -43.64 -9.05
C ILE A 53 40.66 -42.50 -8.08
N HIS A 54 40.90 -41.26 -8.45
CA HIS A 54 40.57 -40.10 -7.61
C HIS A 54 39.12 -39.62 -7.78
N VAL A 55 38.43 -40.03 -8.84
CA VAL A 55 37.05 -39.61 -9.15
C VAL A 55 36.04 -39.93 -8.03
N PRO A 56 36.02 -41.14 -7.45
CA PRO A 56 35.10 -41.44 -6.36
C PRO A 56 35.29 -40.54 -5.14
N PHE A 57 36.54 -40.20 -4.82
CA PHE A 57 36.86 -39.31 -3.70
C PHE A 57 36.36 -37.87 -3.98
N ILE A 58 36.63 -37.35 -5.18
CA ILE A 58 36.14 -36.01 -5.60
C ILE A 58 34.61 -35.96 -5.56
N LEU A 59 33.98 -37.06 -6.00
CA LEU A 59 32.52 -37.15 -5.96
C LEU A 59 31.97 -37.10 -4.53
N HIS A 60 32.61 -37.81 -3.58
CA HIS A 60 32.20 -37.75 -2.17
C HIS A 60 32.39 -36.36 -1.56
N VAL A 61 33.47 -35.66 -1.84
CA VAL A 61 33.72 -34.30 -1.40
C VAL A 61 32.65 -33.36 -1.97
N ALA A 62 32.32 -33.51 -3.26
CA ALA A 62 31.29 -32.73 -3.91
C ALA A 62 29.87 -32.95 -3.31
N ILE A 63 29.56 -34.23 -2.99
CA ILE A 63 28.29 -34.58 -2.34
C ILE A 63 28.16 -33.89 -0.97
N VAL A 64 29.21 -33.97 -0.13
CA VAL A 64 29.20 -33.34 1.20
C VAL A 64 29.09 -31.83 1.09
N ALA A 65 29.81 -31.21 0.15
CA ALA A 65 29.73 -29.77 -0.08
C ALA A 65 28.34 -29.32 -0.54
N LEU A 66 27.77 -30.05 -1.50
CA LEU A 66 26.40 -29.75 -2.00
C LEU A 66 25.34 -29.98 -0.92
N LEU A 67 25.49 -31.04 -0.11
CA LEU A 67 24.56 -31.30 0.99
C LEU A 67 24.64 -30.20 2.03
N SER A 68 25.83 -29.74 2.39
CA SER A 68 26.00 -28.61 3.32
C SER A 68 25.37 -27.33 2.80
N LEU A 69 25.51 -27.05 1.50
CA LEU A 69 24.91 -25.89 0.85
C LEU A 69 23.38 -26.01 0.80
N ALA A 70 22.86 -27.20 0.51
CA ALA A 70 21.41 -27.46 0.50
C ALA A 70 20.79 -27.29 1.90
N LEU A 71 21.48 -27.76 2.96
CA LEU A 71 21.03 -27.58 4.35
C LEU A 71 21.11 -26.14 4.81
N ALA A 72 22.08 -25.36 4.32
CA ALA A 72 22.19 -23.93 4.59
C ALA A 72 21.00 -23.11 3.99
N ARG A 73 20.21 -23.69 3.07
CA ARG A 73 19.04 -23.11 2.43
C ARG A 73 19.31 -21.68 1.94
N PRO A 74 20.04 -21.50 0.83
CA PRO A 74 20.22 -20.17 0.25
C PRO A 74 18.87 -19.61 -0.16
N GLN A 75 18.47 -18.49 0.45
CA GLN A 75 17.26 -17.77 0.12
C GLN A 75 17.63 -16.57 -0.77
N MET A 76 17.07 -16.52 -1.95
CA MET A 76 16.94 -15.27 -2.67
C MET A 76 15.79 -14.50 -1.98
N SER A 77 16.10 -13.72 -0.97
CA SER A 77 15.16 -12.69 -0.57
C SER A 77 15.11 -11.69 -1.73
N ASN A 78 14.12 -11.79 -2.60
CA ASN A 78 13.61 -10.63 -3.25
C ASN A 78 13.02 -9.76 -2.11
N ARG A 79 13.89 -9.03 -1.43
CA ARG A 79 13.46 -7.77 -0.88
C ARG A 79 13.10 -6.95 -2.11
N TRP A 80 11.83 -6.97 -2.48
CA TRP A 80 11.22 -5.77 -2.93
C TRP A 80 11.52 -4.79 -1.79
N GLN A 81 12.61 -4.04 -1.89
CA GLN A 81 12.61 -2.72 -1.31
C GLN A 81 11.45 -2.06 -2.04
N SER A 82 10.26 -2.18 -1.46
CA SER A 82 9.39 -1.05 -1.42
C SER A 82 10.31 0.04 -0.87
N GLU A 83 10.90 0.86 -1.73
CA GLU A 83 11.11 2.23 -1.37
C GLU A 83 9.73 2.61 -0.88
N SER A 84 9.55 2.56 0.42
CA SER A 84 8.42 3.20 1.04
C SER A 84 8.71 4.69 0.81
N THR A 85 8.36 5.16 -0.37
CA THR A 85 7.97 6.53 -0.51
C THR A 85 6.92 6.64 0.59
N GLU A 86 7.25 7.32 1.69
CA GLU A 86 6.33 7.46 2.82
C GLU A 86 5.10 8.14 2.23
N GLY A 87 4.14 7.33 1.77
CA GLY A 87 2.86 7.80 1.29
C GLY A 87 2.14 8.47 2.45
N ILE A 88 1.25 9.37 2.15
CA ILE A 88 0.39 10.00 3.14
C ILE A 88 -0.97 9.29 3.16
N ASP A 89 -1.63 9.34 4.30
CA ASP A 89 -3.00 8.87 4.42
C ASP A 89 -3.96 10.01 4.13
N ILE A 90 -4.85 9.80 3.17
CA ILE A 90 -5.83 10.79 2.73
C ILE A 90 -7.22 10.20 2.88
N MET A 91 -8.08 10.83 3.66
CA MET A 91 -9.49 10.48 3.72
C MET A 91 -10.30 11.56 3.01
N MET A 92 -11.00 11.19 1.96
CA MET A 92 -11.89 12.09 1.25
C MET A 92 -13.28 12.01 1.88
N ALA A 93 -13.81 13.14 2.33
CA ALA A 93 -15.16 13.28 2.84
C ALA A 93 -16.00 14.01 1.79
N LEU A 94 -16.88 13.28 1.11
CA LEU A 94 -17.69 13.76 0.00
C LEU A 94 -19.13 13.98 0.45
N ASP A 95 -19.59 15.19 0.27
CA ASP A 95 -20.99 15.58 0.46
C ASP A 95 -21.84 14.99 -0.67
N ILE A 96 -22.94 14.33 -0.30
CA ILE A 96 -23.93 13.79 -1.24
C ILE A 96 -25.34 14.27 -0.95
N SER A 97 -25.47 15.43 -0.28
CA SER A 97 -26.72 16.09 0.02
C SER A 97 -27.47 16.57 -1.23
N GLY A 98 -28.73 16.91 -1.08
CA GLY A 98 -29.58 17.41 -2.17
C GLY A 98 -29.06 18.68 -2.84
N THR A 99 -28.31 19.52 -2.11
CA THR A 99 -27.68 20.74 -2.63
C THR A 99 -26.58 20.44 -3.66
N MET A 100 -25.94 19.28 -3.55
CA MET A 100 -24.93 18.80 -4.50
C MET A 100 -25.52 18.36 -5.87
N LEU A 101 -26.84 18.33 -6.02
CA LEU A 101 -27.50 18.17 -7.32
C LEU A 101 -27.58 19.49 -8.11
N GLY A 102 -27.11 20.59 -7.55
CA GLY A 102 -27.07 21.89 -8.22
C GLY A 102 -26.35 21.84 -9.56
N GLU A 103 -26.94 22.43 -10.60
CA GLU A 103 -26.48 22.44 -11.99
C GLU A 103 -25.62 23.67 -12.34
N ASP A 104 -25.12 24.40 -11.36
CA ASP A 104 -24.15 25.48 -11.56
C ASP A 104 -22.78 25.00 -12.02
N LEU A 105 -22.44 23.78 -11.67
CA LEU A 105 -21.32 23.01 -12.26
C LEU A 105 -21.89 21.89 -13.14
N LYS A 106 -21.26 21.60 -14.27
CA LYS A 106 -21.80 20.61 -15.21
C LYS A 106 -21.15 19.24 -14.98
N PRO A 107 -21.93 18.14 -14.96
CA PRO A 107 -23.40 18.11 -15.11
C PRO A 107 -24.14 18.56 -13.84
N ASN A 108 -23.59 18.37 -12.66
CA ASN A 108 -23.99 18.89 -11.36
C ASN A 108 -22.78 18.93 -10.42
N ARG A 109 -22.92 19.53 -9.23
CA ARG A 109 -21.84 19.66 -8.25
C ARG A 109 -21.26 18.33 -7.83
N LEU A 110 -22.10 17.32 -7.57
CA LEU A 110 -21.67 15.99 -7.15
C LEU A 110 -20.79 15.31 -8.22
N GLU A 111 -21.22 15.30 -9.46
CA GLU A 111 -20.47 14.67 -10.55
C GLU A 111 -19.18 15.46 -10.85
N ALA A 112 -19.20 16.79 -10.75
CA ALA A 112 -17.99 17.59 -10.88
C ALA A 112 -16.98 17.29 -9.75
N ALA A 113 -17.45 17.18 -8.50
CA ALA A 113 -16.62 16.82 -7.35
C ALA A 113 -16.02 15.41 -7.52
N LYS A 114 -16.82 14.44 -7.98
CA LYS A 114 -16.35 13.07 -8.25
C LYS A 114 -15.29 13.03 -9.35
N ALA A 115 -15.44 13.82 -10.39
CA ALA A 115 -14.46 13.89 -11.49
C ALA A 115 -13.10 14.42 -10.98
N VAL A 116 -13.10 15.54 -10.25
CA VAL A 116 -11.89 16.13 -9.67
C VAL A 116 -11.25 15.18 -8.63
N ALA A 117 -12.07 14.56 -7.78
CA ALA A 117 -11.60 13.58 -6.80
C ALA A 117 -10.95 12.37 -7.48
N THR A 118 -11.53 11.87 -8.56
CA THR A 118 -10.97 10.75 -9.34
C THR A 118 -9.62 11.11 -9.96
N GLU A 119 -9.51 12.30 -10.57
CA GLU A 119 -8.25 12.79 -11.13
C GLU A 119 -7.18 12.93 -10.04
N PHE A 120 -7.55 13.47 -8.89
CA PHE A 120 -6.67 13.57 -7.73
C PHE A 120 -6.17 12.21 -7.28
N VAL A 121 -7.05 11.22 -7.11
CA VAL A 121 -6.70 9.85 -6.71
C VAL A 121 -5.69 9.22 -7.69
N LEU A 122 -5.93 9.35 -8.99
CA LEU A 122 -5.06 8.78 -10.02
C LEU A 122 -3.68 9.45 -10.08
N SER A 123 -3.57 10.70 -9.62
CA SER A 123 -2.29 11.42 -9.54
C SER A 123 -1.40 11.00 -8.36
N ARG A 124 -1.90 10.16 -7.44
CA ARG A 124 -1.27 9.82 -6.15
C ARG A 124 -1.01 8.33 -5.95
N PRO A 125 -0.17 7.67 -6.79
CA PRO A 125 -0.06 6.22 -6.82
C PRO A 125 0.48 5.57 -5.54
N ASN A 126 1.15 6.34 -4.67
CA ASN A 126 1.80 5.81 -3.46
C ASN A 126 1.04 6.12 -2.16
N ASP A 127 0.00 6.96 -2.23
CA ASP A 127 -0.76 7.36 -1.05
C ASP A 127 -1.88 6.36 -0.73
N GLN A 128 -2.21 6.21 0.54
CA GLN A 128 -3.40 5.47 0.95
C GLN A 128 -4.59 6.42 0.97
N ILE A 129 -5.60 6.12 0.16
CA ILE A 129 -6.76 7.00 0.03
C ILE A 129 -8.02 6.23 0.40
N GLY A 130 -8.89 6.85 1.20
CA GLY A 130 -10.20 6.32 1.58
C GLY A 130 -11.32 7.29 1.23
N LEU A 131 -12.56 6.83 1.34
CA LEU A 131 -13.76 7.60 1.02
C LEU A 131 -14.81 7.48 2.12
N VAL A 132 -15.21 8.60 2.66
CA VAL A 132 -16.41 8.79 3.48
C VAL A 132 -17.40 9.59 2.68
N VAL A 133 -18.63 9.18 2.62
CA VAL A 133 -19.75 9.96 2.08
C VAL A 133 -20.64 10.43 3.22
N PHE A 134 -21.18 11.63 3.10
CA PHE A 134 -22.08 12.17 4.12
C PHE A 134 -23.19 13.02 3.50
N ALA A 135 -24.30 13.04 4.18
CA ALA A 135 -25.46 13.89 3.95
C ALA A 135 -26.08 14.18 5.33
N GLY A 136 -27.31 13.82 5.62
CA GLY A 136 -27.88 13.85 6.98
C GLY A 136 -27.17 12.93 7.98
N GLU A 137 -26.55 11.86 7.49
CA GLU A 137 -25.70 10.94 8.22
C GLU A 137 -24.36 10.76 7.49
N SER A 138 -23.42 9.97 8.06
CA SER A 138 -22.15 9.69 7.42
C SER A 138 -21.84 8.20 7.35
N PHE A 139 -21.26 7.78 6.23
CA PHE A 139 -20.94 6.39 5.96
C PHE A 139 -19.53 6.25 5.35
N THR A 140 -18.77 5.24 5.78
CA THR A 140 -17.49 4.93 5.17
C THR A 140 -17.70 4.05 3.94
N GLN A 141 -17.54 4.63 2.76
CA GLN A 141 -17.67 3.92 1.49
C GLN A 141 -16.44 3.07 1.18
N CYS A 142 -15.26 3.57 1.51
CA CYS A 142 -14.00 2.86 1.33
C CYS A 142 -13.03 3.18 2.48
N PRO A 143 -12.48 2.18 3.18
CA PRO A 143 -11.39 2.41 4.11
C PRO A 143 -10.13 2.85 3.36
N LEU A 144 -9.09 3.27 4.08
CA LEU A 144 -7.78 3.59 3.49
C LEU A 144 -7.26 2.39 2.68
N THR A 145 -6.96 2.63 1.40
CA THR A 145 -6.46 1.62 0.47
C THR A 145 -5.45 2.20 -0.51
N THR A 146 -4.54 1.37 -0.96
CA THR A 146 -3.63 1.66 -2.09
C THR A 146 -4.21 1.20 -3.43
N ASP A 147 -5.34 0.47 -3.41
CA ASP A 147 -6.04 0.05 -4.62
C ASP A 147 -6.95 1.16 -5.13
N HIS A 148 -6.35 2.06 -5.90
CA HIS A 148 -7.06 3.21 -6.46
C HIS A 148 -8.09 2.82 -7.52
N ALA A 149 -7.95 1.66 -8.17
CA ALA A 149 -8.93 1.20 -9.14
C ALA A 149 -10.27 0.86 -8.45
N VAL A 150 -10.23 0.19 -7.31
CA VAL A 150 -11.42 -0.07 -6.49
C VAL A 150 -12.02 1.23 -5.98
N LEU A 151 -11.18 2.16 -5.50
CA LEU A 151 -11.64 3.46 -4.98
C LEU A 151 -12.37 4.27 -6.07
N VAL A 152 -11.82 4.35 -7.28
CA VAL A 152 -12.46 5.05 -8.41
C VAL A 152 -13.81 4.43 -8.76
N ASN A 153 -13.91 3.11 -8.78
CA ASN A 153 -15.19 2.44 -9.01
C ASN A 153 -16.22 2.76 -7.92
N LEU A 154 -15.78 2.85 -6.66
CA LEU A 154 -16.64 3.24 -5.55
C LEU A 154 -17.09 4.71 -5.66
N PHE A 155 -16.22 5.63 -6.08
CA PHE A 155 -16.63 7.01 -6.39
C PHE A 155 -17.72 7.06 -7.44
N GLN A 156 -17.60 6.28 -8.52
CA GLN A 156 -18.63 6.24 -9.58
C GLN A 156 -19.96 5.70 -9.08
N SER A 157 -19.95 4.78 -8.11
CA SER A 157 -21.17 4.20 -7.55
C SER A 157 -21.92 5.14 -6.60
N VAL A 158 -21.25 6.17 -6.08
CA VAL A 158 -21.84 7.16 -5.18
C VAL A 158 -22.92 7.96 -5.90
N LYS A 159 -24.10 8.04 -5.29
CA LYS A 159 -25.27 8.76 -5.83
C LYS A 159 -26.02 9.46 -4.71
N PHE A 160 -26.73 10.53 -5.06
CA PHE A 160 -27.72 11.14 -4.18
C PHE A 160 -28.79 10.10 -3.76
N GLY A 161 -29.26 10.21 -2.52
CA GLY A 161 -30.29 9.33 -1.97
C GLY A 161 -29.77 7.99 -1.39
N MET A 162 -28.47 7.79 -1.31
CA MET A 162 -27.89 6.64 -0.59
C MET A 162 -28.02 6.78 0.93
N ILE A 163 -28.11 8.02 1.41
CA ILE A 163 -28.24 8.39 2.81
C ILE A 163 -29.41 9.38 2.91
N GLU A 164 -30.02 9.49 4.09
CA GLU A 164 -31.06 10.49 4.36
C GLU A 164 -30.56 11.90 4.04
N ASP A 165 -31.39 12.69 3.39
CA ASP A 165 -31.02 14.04 2.94
C ASP A 165 -30.78 15.00 4.10
N GLY A 166 -29.90 15.95 3.87
CA GLY A 166 -29.39 16.91 4.83
C GLY A 166 -27.87 17.04 4.71
N THR A 167 -27.24 17.94 5.45
CA THR A 167 -25.81 18.18 5.39
C THR A 167 -25.23 18.23 6.81
N ALA A 168 -24.59 17.13 7.23
CA ALA A 168 -23.97 16.97 8.54
C ALA A 168 -22.43 16.96 8.39
N ILE A 169 -21.84 18.13 8.12
CA ILE A 169 -20.39 18.30 7.90
C ILE A 169 -19.58 17.77 9.08
N GLY A 170 -20.00 18.14 10.31
CA GLY A 170 -19.29 17.71 11.52
C GLY A 170 -19.26 16.20 11.69
N LEU A 171 -20.36 15.51 11.35
CA LEU A 171 -20.44 14.06 11.41
C LEU A 171 -19.57 13.40 10.33
N GLY A 172 -19.60 13.94 9.09
CA GLY A 172 -18.74 13.49 7.98
C GLY A 172 -17.25 13.61 8.32
N LEU A 173 -16.85 14.76 8.87
CA LEU A 173 -15.47 15.03 9.30
C LEU A 173 -15.07 14.13 10.47
N ALA A 174 -15.91 13.99 11.50
CA ALA A 174 -15.63 13.12 12.66
C ALA A 174 -15.47 11.65 12.24
N ASN A 175 -16.30 11.16 11.30
CA ASN A 175 -16.17 9.82 10.76
C ASN A 175 -14.84 9.65 9.98
N ALA A 176 -14.46 10.62 9.14
CA ALA A 176 -13.19 10.61 8.43
C ALA A 176 -12.00 10.56 9.40
N VAL A 177 -12.00 11.39 10.44
CA VAL A 177 -10.98 11.39 11.50
C VAL A 177 -10.91 10.05 12.23
N ASN A 178 -12.07 9.49 12.58
CA ASN A 178 -12.14 8.20 13.28
C ASN A 178 -11.51 7.05 12.46
N ARG A 179 -11.59 7.10 11.13
CA ARG A 179 -10.96 6.10 10.24
C ARG A 179 -9.45 6.23 10.13
N MET A 180 -8.91 7.40 10.48
CA MET A 180 -7.48 7.71 10.34
C MET A 180 -6.73 7.79 11.67
N LYS A 181 -7.43 7.95 12.79
CA LYS A 181 -6.79 8.20 14.09
C LYS A 181 -5.74 7.17 14.48
N ASP A 182 -6.00 5.89 14.20
CA ASP A 182 -5.14 4.76 14.57
C ASP A 182 -4.11 4.40 13.49
N SER A 183 -4.06 5.15 12.38
CA SER A 183 -3.06 4.91 11.34
C SER A 183 -1.65 5.26 11.83
N PRO A 184 -0.65 4.40 11.54
CA PRO A 184 0.75 4.63 11.91
C PRO A 184 1.45 5.71 11.08
N THR A 185 0.82 6.18 9.99
CA THR A 185 1.40 7.16 9.07
C THR A 185 1.57 8.52 9.74
N LYS A 186 2.73 9.15 9.53
CA LYS A 186 3.04 10.46 10.14
C LYS A 186 2.20 11.60 9.59
N SER A 187 1.87 11.55 8.29
CA SER A 187 1.09 12.59 7.61
C SER A 187 -0.30 12.09 7.30
N LYS A 188 -1.29 12.71 7.92
CA LYS A 188 -2.72 12.38 7.79
C LYS A 188 -3.48 13.60 7.33
N VAL A 189 -4.30 13.42 6.30
CA VAL A 189 -5.03 14.51 5.65
C VAL A 189 -6.48 14.12 5.43
N VAL A 190 -7.41 14.99 5.77
CA VAL A 190 -8.81 14.90 5.32
C VAL A 190 -9.03 15.94 4.22
N ILE A 191 -9.65 15.53 3.11
CA ILE A 191 -10.14 16.43 2.07
C ILE A 191 -11.65 16.44 2.15
N LEU A 192 -12.21 17.57 2.58
CA LEU A 192 -13.64 17.77 2.71
C LEU A 192 -14.16 18.45 1.44
N LEU A 193 -15.07 17.78 0.74
CA LEU A 193 -15.73 18.30 -0.47
C LEU A 193 -17.21 18.53 -0.15
N THR A 194 -17.64 19.78 -0.06
CA THR A 194 -19.01 20.17 0.30
C THR A 194 -19.33 21.55 -0.25
N ASP A 195 -20.58 21.90 -0.32
CA ASP A 195 -21.01 23.29 -0.61
C ASP A 195 -21.05 24.19 0.63
N GLY A 196 -20.78 23.64 1.82
CA GLY A 196 -20.49 24.39 3.04
C GLY A 196 -21.68 24.69 3.94
N SER A 197 -22.90 24.40 3.57
CA SER A 197 -24.08 24.70 4.42
C SER A 197 -24.39 23.52 5.36
N ASN A 198 -23.99 23.64 6.64
CA ASN A 198 -24.31 22.62 7.66
C ASN A 198 -25.73 22.87 8.22
N ASN A 199 -26.64 21.91 8.04
CA ASN A 199 -28.03 22.04 8.49
C ASN A 199 -28.52 20.86 9.35
N ARG A 200 -27.69 19.83 9.53
CA ARG A 200 -27.97 18.63 10.34
C ARG A 200 -26.72 18.13 11.06
N GLY A 201 -26.94 17.16 11.95
CA GLY A 201 -25.91 16.41 12.67
C GLY A 201 -25.72 16.88 14.11
N ASP A 202 -25.45 15.91 14.98
CA ASP A 202 -25.25 16.14 16.42
C ASP A 202 -23.86 16.70 16.74
N ILE A 203 -22.92 16.65 15.78
CA ILE A 203 -21.55 17.14 15.93
C ILE A 203 -21.39 18.43 15.15
N ASP A 204 -21.04 19.49 15.87
CA ASP A 204 -20.71 20.76 15.23
C ASP A 204 -19.43 20.64 14.41
N PRO A 205 -19.34 21.22 13.19
CA PRO A 205 -18.16 21.21 12.34
C PRO A 205 -16.88 21.69 13.02
N GLN A 206 -16.99 22.70 13.88
CA GLN A 206 -15.86 23.24 14.64
C GLN A 206 -15.34 22.23 15.66
N THR A 207 -16.23 21.56 16.39
CA THR A 207 -15.88 20.49 17.32
C THR A 207 -15.17 19.33 16.59
N ALA A 208 -15.66 18.94 15.42
CA ALA A 208 -15.02 17.91 14.60
C ALA A 208 -13.61 18.32 14.13
N ALA A 209 -13.40 19.59 13.80
CA ALA A 209 -12.08 20.13 13.46
C ALA A 209 -11.12 20.14 14.67
N GLU A 210 -11.60 20.46 15.87
CA GLU A 210 -10.81 20.37 17.11
C GLU A 210 -10.37 18.93 17.39
N ILE A 211 -11.26 17.96 17.17
CA ILE A 211 -10.92 16.52 17.26
C ILE A 211 -9.83 16.16 16.21
N ALA A 212 -9.98 16.61 14.96
CA ALA A 212 -8.98 16.37 13.92
C ALA A 212 -7.60 16.92 14.32
N LYS A 213 -7.56 18.13 14.87
CA LYS A 213 -6.35 18.78 15.39
C LYS A 213 -5.68 17.95 16.51
N THR A 214 -6.47 17.39 17.41
CA THR A 214 -5.96 16.55 18.51
C THR A 214 -5.21 15.32 18.02
N PHE A 215 -5.64 14.75 16.87
CA PHE A 215 -5.00 13.63 16.22
C PHE A 215 -3.94 14.02 15.17
N ASN A 216 -3.55 15.31 15.10
CA ASN A 216 -2.63 15.85 14.09
C ASN A 216 -3.08 15.56 12.63
N ILE A 217 -4.38 15.61 12.38
CA ILE A 217 -4.98 15.43 11.06
C ILE A 217 -5.28 16.82 10.49
N ARG A 218 -4.70 17.14 9.33
CA ARG A 218 -4.99 18.37 8.61
C ARG A 218 -6.26 18.23 7.79
N VAL A 219 -7.08 19.26 7.75
CA VAL A 219 -8.31 19.25 6.96
C VAL A 219 -8.24 20.34 5.89
N TYR A 220 -8.25 19.91 4.63
CA TYR A 220 -8.40 20.81 3.50
C TYR A 220 -9.87 20.81 3.08
N ALA A 221 -10.49 21.97 3.14
CA ALA A 221 -11.87 22.15 2.74
C ALA A 221 -11.93 22.69 1.31
N ILE A 222 -12.62 21.98 0.44
CA ILE A 222 -12.86 22.34 -0.95
C ILE A 222 -14.35 22.63 -1.11
N GLY A 223 -14.67 23.90 -1.30
CA GLY A 223 -16.04 24.31 -1.58
C GLY A 223 -16.43 23.97 -3.01
N VAL A 224 -17.56 23.30 -3.16
CA VAL A 224 -18.10 22.86 -4.45
C VAL A 224 -19.34 23.68 -4.79
N GLY A 225 -19.21 24.62 -5.71
CA GLY A 225 -20.32 25.47 -6.12
C GLY A 225 -19.89 26.81 -6.67
N SER A 226 -20.83 27.59 -7.15
CA SER A 226 -20.61 28.93 -7.62
C SER A 226 -21.24 29.96 -6.66
N TYR A 227 -20.76 31.19 -6.67
CA TYR A 227 -21.32 32.29 -5.88
C TYR A 227 -22.68 32.82 -6.45
N SER A 228 -23.35 32.02 -7.27
CA SER A 228 -24.65 32.36 -7.82
C SER A 228 -25.71 32.31 -6.73
N GLN A 229 -26.55 33.36 -6.62
CA GLN A 229 -27.58 33.43 -5.59
C GLN A 229 -28.69 32.39 -5.79
N GLU A 230 -28.91 31.93 -7.01
CA GLU A 230 -29.97 30.96 -7.35
C GLU A 230 -29.35 29.82 -8.21
N VAL A 231 -29.50 28.61 -7.76
CA VAL A 231 -29.06 27.40 -8.48
C VAL A 231 -30.26 26.53 -8.79
N ARG A 232 -30.30 26.01 -10.02
CA ARG A 232 -31.31 25.03 -10.43
C ARG A 232 -31.00 23.69 -9.84
N VAL A 233 -32.00 23.08 -9.19
CA VAL A 233 -31.90 21.74 -8.62
C VAL A 233 -33.05 20.90 -9.17
N PRO A 234 -32.80 19.70 -9.71
CA PRO A 234 -33.81 18.78 -10.13
C PRO A 234 -34.51 18.16 -8.91
N MET A 235 -35.82 18.39 -8.78
CA MET A 235 -36.66 17.76 -7.76
C MET A 235 -37.44 16.61 -8.38
N HIS A 236 -37.24 15.41 -7.84
CA HIS A 236 -37.98 14.23 -8.25
C HIS A 236 -39.33 14.21 -7.59
N THR A 237 -40.39 14.50 -8.36
CA THR A 237 -41.77 14.43 -7.90
C THR A 237 -42.43 13.18 -8.47
N PRO A 238 -43.58 12.70 -7.89
CA PRO A 238 -44.34 11.58 -8.46
C PRO A 238 -44.83 11.80 -9.91
N TYR A 239 -44.84 13.06 -10.35
CA TYR A 239 -45.28 13.47 -11.69
C TYR A 239 -44.12 13.71 -12.67
N GLY A 240 -42.86 13.42 -12.27
CA GLY A 240 -41.66 13.64 -13.07
C GLY A 240 -40.65 14.58 -12.43
N VAL A 241 -39.57 14.90 -13.15
CA VAL A 241 -38.55 15.84 -12.69
C VAL A 241 -39.05 17.28 -12.88
N GLN A 242 -39.18 18.00 -11.78
CA GLN A 242 -39.43 19.43 -11.79
C GLN A 242 -38.17 20.17 -11.36
N TYR A 243 -37.84 21.28 -11.98
CA TYR A 243 -36.74 22.12 -11.60
C TYR A 243 -37.17 23.19 -10.62
N GLY A 244 -36.61 23.16 -9.42
CA GLY A 244 -36.72 24.22 -8.45
C GLY A 244 -35.50 25.13 -8.47
N THR A 245 -35.65 26.35 -7.98
CA THR A 245 -34.54 27.25 -7.66
C THR A 245 -34.23 27.14 -6.17
N MET A 246 -32.97 26.95 -5.81
CA MET A 246 -32.50 26.92 -4.45
C MET A 246 -31.50 28.06 -4.25
N SER A 247 -31.58 28.74 -3.11
CA SER A 247 -30.57 29.71 -2.72
C SER A 247 -29.28 28.96 -2.44
N SER A 248 -28.21 29.33 -3.13
CA SER A 248 -26.86 28.76 -2.87
C SER A 248 -26.25 29.50 -1.69
N GLU A 249 -26.52 29.04 -0.49
CA GLU A 249 -25.80 29.51 0.71
C GLU A 249 -24.46 28.75 0.83
N PHE A 250 -23.42 29.31 0.22
CA PHE A 250 -22.09 28.81 0.34
C PHE A 250 -21.46 29.36 1.65
N ASP A 251 -21.37 28.55 2.69
CA ASP A 251 -20.77 28.96 3.96
C ASP A 251 -19.24 28.78 3.94
N GLU A 252 -18.59 29.72 3.26
CA GLU A 252 -17.14 29.80 3.20
C GLU A 252 -16.51 30.01 4.59
N THR A 253 -17.23 30.66 5.50
CA THR A 253 -16.72 31.00 6.85
C THR A 253 -16.47 29.74 7.66
N THR A 254 -17.41 28.81 7.68
CA THR A 254 -17.27 27.52 8.36
C THR A 254 -16.14 26.70 7.77
N LEU A 255 -16.02 26.62 6.45
CA LEU A 255 -14.95 25.87 5.78
C LEU A 255 -13.56 26.46 6.07
N ARG A 256 -13.42 27.80 6.05
CA ARG A 256 -12.18 28.47 6.40
C ARG A 256 -11.78 28.24 7.86
N ASN A 257 -12.75 28.29 8.78
CA ASN A 257 -12.49 28.04 10.20
C ASN A 257 -11.98 26.62 10.43
N ILE A 258 -12.58 25.59 9.79
CA ILE A 258 -12.13 24.20 9.86
C ILE A 258 -10.68 24.07 9.38
N ALA A 259 -10.37 24.64 8.21
CA ALA A 259 -9.02 24.58 7.64
C ALA A 259 -7.99 25.28 8.55
N GLN A 260 -8.27 26.50 9.00
CA GLN A 260 -7.39 27.27 9.89
C GLN A 260 -7.12 26.57 11.22
N LEU A 261 -8.15 25.97 11.84
CA LEU A 261 -8.01 25.26 13.12
C LEU A 261 -7.08 24.06 13.02
N THR A 262 -7.07 23.37 11.88
CA THR A 262 -6.33 22.13 11.64
C THR A 262 -4.99 22.35 10.93
N GLY A 263 -4.74 23.58 10.45
CA GLY A 263 -3.51 23.94 9.73
C GLY A 263 -3.49 23.44 8.29
N GLY A 264 -4.68 23.39 7.64
CA GLY A 264 -4.91 23.05 6.25
C GLY A 264 -5.06 24.26 5.34
#